data_29c3cb3c4907ea54eb30ba2361e16127
#
_entry.id   29c3cb3c4907ea54eb30ba2361e16127
#
_cell.length_a   1.000
_cell.length_b   1.000
_cell.length_c   1.000
_cell.angle_alpha   90.00
_cell.angle_beta   90.00
_cell.angle_gamma   90.00
#
_symmetry.space_group_name_H-M   'P 1'
#
loop_
_entity.id
_entity.type
_entity.pdbx_description
1 polymer ?
#
loop_
_entity_poly.entity_id
_entity_poly.type
_entity_poly.pdbx_seq_one_letter_code
_entity_poly.pdbx_strand_id
1 'polypeptide(L)'
;MGRRRLLSGAAALTASAALLPTLSGTAQASPRAAAPALPSRAAITAVLRRVADQWIGAHPDPGDNGWANATFFSGLLALQGLTGSSRYLTYARNWAEKHAYGLSGGVTTRHADNHCAGQAYLDLYEREPEERKLTAIETSLHRMVHEDQPDKNDDWWWDDALHMAMPPFARLGALRADPAYWQKLYSLYGHTKRAEGGPGLYDATSGLWYRDKRFLPGGIVSPSGRPVVWSRGNGWVAGGHVKTLKALPATEAHTAEYRDTLTRLVRAVAGVQRADGFWNVDLADPAHLPGPETSGTSFFLYGTAYAVAAGLVDRSVHLPVAARAWNGLVATAVHPDGFLGYVQGVGDRPESSQPVTYGSTADFGVGAFLLAGTELARLAR
;
A
#
# COMPACT_ATOMS: atom_id res chain seq x y z
N MET A 1 33.35 -78.96 -8.49
CA MET A 1 32.60 -80.23 -8.32
C MET A 1 31.25 -79.93 -7.61
N GLY A 2 30.14 -80.40 -8.14
CA GLY A 2 28.87 -80.45 -7.43
C GLY A 2 27.74 -79.59 -8.03
N ARG A 3 27.15 -80.05 -9.14
CA ARG A 3 25.84 -79.66 -9.66
C ARG A 3 24.75 -80.16 -8.72
N ARG A 4 23.74 -79.33 -8.44
CA ARG A 4 22.38 -79.88 -8.21
C ARG A 4 21.31 -79.00 -8.83
N ARG A 5 20.37 -79.70 -9.40
CA ARG A 5 19.34 -79.34 -10.37
C ARG A 5 18.15 -78.64 -9.73
N LEU A 6 17.49 -77.85 -10.58
CA LEU A 6 16.13 -77.32 -10.55
C LEU A 6 15.05 -78.38 -10.27
N LEU A 7 14.02 -77.96 -9.55
CA LEU A 7 12.66 -78.51 -9.71
C LEU A 7 11.66 -77.35 -9.81
N SER A 8 10.96 -77.34 -10.93
CA SER A 8 9.89 -76.42 -11.26
C SER A 8 8.59 -76.87 -10.53
N GLY A 9 7.92 -75.91 -9.90
CA GLY A 9 6.55 -76.08 -9.40
C GLY A 9 5.68 -74.92 -9.92
N ALA A 10 4.85 -75.21 -10.92
CA ALA A 10 3.83 -74.31 -11.41
C ALA A 10 2.62 -74.38 -10.52
N ALA A 11 2.28 -73.27 -9.87
CA ALA A 11 1.01 -73.08 -9.17
C ALA A 11 0.13 -72.10 -9.99
N ALA A 12 -0.98 -72.63 -10.49
CA ALA A 12 -2.01 -71.87 -11.19
C ALA A 12 -2.80 -71.04 -10.17
N LEU A 13 -2.74 -69.69 -10.31
CA LEU A 13 -3.59 -68.76 -9.57
C LEU A 13 -4.81 -68.41 -10.43
N THR A 14 -5.97 -68.86 -10.01
CA THR A 14 -7.27 -68.44 -10.53
C THR A 14 -7.56 -67.01 -10.08
N ALA A 15 -7.64 -66.10 -11.04
CA ALA A 15 -8.03 -64.71 -10.78
C ALA A 15 -9.57 -64.61 -10.68
N SER A 16 -10.08 -64.36 -9.49
CA SER A 16 -11.48 -63.95 -9.28
C SER A 16 -11.58 -62.44 -9.49
N ALA A 17 -12.24 -62.01 -10.56
CA ALA A 17 -12.57 -60.62 -10.82
C ALA A 17 -13.68 -60.15 -9.88
N ALA A 18 -13.33 -59.34 -8.87
CA ALA A 18 -14.30 -58.61 -8.05
C ALA A 18 -14.72 -57.35 -8.82
N LEU A 19 -15.96 -57.27 -9.22
CA LEU A 19 -16.60 -56.06 -9.75
C LEU A 19 -16.72 -55.02 -8.63
N LEU A 20 -15.95 -53.92 -8.70
CA LEU A 20 -16.12 -52.73 -7.88
C LEU A 20 -17.34 -51.96 -8.38
N PRO A 21 -18.24 -51.48 -7.53
CA PRO A 21 -19.33 -50.61 -7.90
C PRO A 21 -18.78 -49.25 -8.31
N THR A 22 -19.08 -48.79 -9.55
CA THR A 22 -18.84 -47.45 -9.99
C THR A 22 -19.74 -46.47 -9.24
N LEU A 23 -19.21 -45.82 -8.21
CA LEU A 23 -19.85 -44.68 -7.58
C LEU A 23 -19.74 -43.48 -8.53
N SER A 24 -20.75 -43.32 -9.40
CA SER A 24 -20.96 -42.06 -10.14
C SER A 24 -21.51 -41.01 -9.18
N GLY A 25 -20.65 -40.51 -8.30
CA GLY A 25 -20.93 -39.32 -7.52
C GLY A 25 -20.79 -38.12 -8.43
N THR A 26 -21.90 -37.54 -8.87
CA THR A 26 -21.92 -36.17 -9.39
C THR A 26 -21.39 -35.26 -8.28
N ALA A 27 -20.13 -34.82 -8.38
CA ALA A 27 -19.60 -33.79 -7.52
C ALA A 27 -20.45 -32.54 -7.76
N GLN A 28 -21.41 -32.32 -6.87
CA GLN A 28 -22.16 -31.08 -6.80
C GLN A 28 -21.14 -29.99 -6.47
N ALA A 29 -20.81 -29.14 -7.43
CA ALA A 29 -19.99 -27.96 -7.21
C ALA A 29 -20.70 -27.14 -6.12
N SER A 30 -20.05 -27.01 -4.96
CA SER A 30 -20.54 -26.12 -3.91
C SER A 30 -20.81 -24.74 -4.54
N PRO A 31 -21.95 -24.10 -4.25
CA PRO A 31 -22.26 -22.79 -4.82
C PRO A 31 -21.10 -21.85 -4.49
N ARG A 32 -20.46 -21.34 -5.52
CA ARG A 32 -19.38 -20.35 -5.39
C ARG A 32 -19.98 -19.20 -4.59
N ALA A 33 -19.45 -18.93 -3.40
CA ALA A 33 -19.92 -17.84 -2.56
C ALA A 33 -20.03 -16.58 -3.43
N ALA A 34 -21.19 -15.91 -3.36
CA ALA A 34 -21.42 -14.70 -4.15
C ALA A 34 -20.27 -13.71 -3.89
N ALA A 35 -19.74 -13.11 -4.96
CA ALA A 35 -18.68 -12.12 -4.83
C ALA A 35 -19.18 -11.00 -3.89
N PRO A 36 -18.37 -10.53 -2.93
CA PRO A 36 -18.79 -9.51 -1.98
C PRO A 36 -19.25 -8.25 -2.74
N ALA A 37 -20.45 -7.79 -2.42
CA ALA A 37 -21.02 -6.60 -3.04
C ALA A 37 -20.21 -5.36 -2.63
N LEU A 38 -19.93 -4.48 -3.58
CA LEU A 38 -19.39 -3.16 -3.29
C LEU A 38 -20.51 -2.30 -2.70
N PRO A 39 -20.33 -1.70 -1.50
CA PRO A 39 -21.34 -0.79 -0.94
C PRO A 39 -21.52 0.46 -1.82
N SER A 40 -22.65 1.13 -1.67
CA SER A 40 -22.91 2.39 -2.38
C SER A 40 -21.90 3.48 -1.98
N ARG A 41 -21.68 4.45 -2.86
CA ARG A 41 -20.85 5.63 -2.58
C ARG A 41 -21.28 6.35 -1.30
N ALA A 42 -22.57 6.47 -1.06
CA ALA A 42 -23.10 7.10 0.14
C ALA A 42 -22.74 6.32 1.41
N ALA A 43 -22.86 4.98 1.39
CA ALA A 43 -22.49 4.14 2.51
C ALA A 43 -20.98 4.21 2.83
N ILE A 44 -20.13 4.15 1.80
CA ILE A 44 -18.68 4.32 1.96
C ILE A 44 -18.38 5.69 2.57
N THR A 45 -18.94 6.77 2.02
CA THR A 45 -18.72 8.14 2.49
C THR A 45 -19.16 8.34 3.94
N ALA A 46 -20.26 7.71 4.36
CA ALA A 46 -20.75 7.79 5.74
C ALA A 46 -19.74 7.17 6.73
N VAL A 47 -19.15 6.02 6.39
CA VAL A 47 -18.10 5.40 7.21
C VAL A 47 -16.86 6.29 7.28
N LEU A 48 -16.39 6.82 6.15
CA LEU A 48 -15.22 7.70 6.11
C LEU A 48 -15.41 8.95 6.98
N ARG A 49 -16.60 9.58 6.91
CA ARG A 49 -16.93 10.73 7.77
C ARG A 49 -16.87 10.36 9.24
N ARG A 50 -17.47 9.25 9.64
CA ARG A 50 -17.47 8.79 11.03
C ARG A 50 -16.05 8.58 11.55
N VAL A 51 -15.17 7.95 10.77
CA VAL A 51 -13.77 7.73 11.16
C VAL A 51 -13.00 9.06 11.23
N ALA A 52 -13.14 9.94 10.24
CA ALA A 52 -12.47 11.24 10.24
C ALA A 52 -12.97 12.15 11.40
N ASP A 53 -14.27 12.15 11.66
CA ASP A 53 -14.87 12.97 12.72
C ASP A 53 -14.46 12.49 14.11
N GLN A 54 -14.35 11.17 14.31
CA GLN A 54 -13.83 10.59 15.54
C GLN A 54 -12.38 11.00 15.77
N TRP A 55 -11.53 10.86 14.75
CA TRP A 55 -10.11 11.23 14.85
C TRP A 55 -9.93 12.71 15.19
N ILE A 56 -10.59 13.60 14.45
CA ILE A 56 -10.54 15.06 14.68
C ILE A 56 -11.07 15.42 16.09
N GLY A 57 -12.12 14.74 16.54
CA GLY A 57 -12.69 14.97 17.88
C GLY A 57 -11.75 14.54 19.01
N ALA A 58 -11.00 13.46 18.80
CA ALA A 58 -10.02 12.96 19.76
C ALA A 58 -8.69 13.74 19.73
N HIS A 59 -8.40 14.46 18.64
CA HIS A 59 -7.16 15.20 18.43
C HIS A 59 -7.43 16.68 18.11
N PRO A 60 -7.87 17.51 19.07
CA PRO A 60 -8.12 18.94 18.85
C PRO A 60 -6.86 19.71 18.46
N ASP A 61 -5.68 19.31 18.97
CA ASP A 61 -4.38 19.70 18.41
C ASP A 61 -4.07 18.82 17.19
N PRO A 62 -3.84 19.40 16.00
CA PRO A 62 -3.60 18.63 14.78
C PRO A 62 -2.22 17.96 14.71
N GLY A 63 -1.40 18.01 15.75
CA GLY A 63 -0.14 17.29 15.84
C GLY A 63 1.06 17.95 15.14
N ASP A 64 2.08 17.16 14.86
CA ASP A 64 3.32 17.58 14.20
C ASP A 64 3.22 17.52 12.65
N ASN A 65 4.31 17.87 11.97
CA ASN A 65 4.42 17.79 10.50
C ASN A 65 5.29 16.61 10.02
N GLY A 66 5.44 15.57 10.84
CA GLY A 66 6.09 14.32 10.47
C GLY A 66 5.28 13.52 9.47
N TRP A 67 5.91 12.52 8.86
CA TRP A 67 5.33 11.70 7.80
C TRP A 67 4.03 11.00 8.20
N ALA A 68 3.94 10.56 9.45
CA ALA A 68 2.79 9.81 9.95
C ALA A 68 1.53 10.69 9.92
N ASN A 69 1.63 11.86 10.53
CA ASN A 69 0.54 12.82 10.58
C ASN A 69 0.26 13.45 9.20
N ALA A 70 1.30 13.73 8.40
CA ALA A 70 1.14 14.19 7.01
C ALA A 70 0.34 13.21 6.14
N THR A 71 0.50 11.90 6.37
CA THR A 71 -0.29 10.87 5.69
C THR A 71 -1.78 10.95 6.09
N PHE A 72 -2.08 11.20 7.37
CA PHE A 72 -3.45 11.46 7.81
C PHE A 72 -4.05 12.65 7.05
N PHE A 73 -3.34 13.78 6.96
CA PHE A 73 -3.83 14.97 6.26
C PHE A 73 -4.01 14.76 4.75
N SER A 74 -3.16 13.97 4.12
CA SER A 74 -3.38 13.52 2.74
C SER A 74 -4.70 12.76 2.58
N GLY A 75 -5.02 11.85 3.50
CA GLY A 75 -6.29 11.12 3.52
C GLY A 75 -7.49 12.02 3.78
N LEU A 76 -7.35 12.94 4.75
CA LEU A 76 -8.40 13.89 5.11
C LEU A 76 -8.73 14.84 3.95
N LEU A 77 -7.71 15.34 3.24
CA LEU A 77 -7.90 16.19 2.06
C LEU A 77 -8.49 15.43 0.87
N ALA A 78 -8.19 14.13 0.72
CA ALA A 78 -8.88 13.29 -0.25
C ALA A 78 -10.37 13.17 0.07
N LEU A 79 -10.72 12.93 1.35
CA LEU A 79 -12.11 12.90 1.81
C LEU A 79 -12.78 14.27 1.68
N GLN A 80 -12.06 15.35 1.94
CA GLN A 80 -12.56 16.73 1.72
C GLN A 80 -12.95 16.93 0.25
N GLY A 81 -12.12 16.49 -0.69
CA GLY A 81 -12.43 16.56 -2.12
C GLY A 81 -13.66 15.73 -2.53
N LEU A 82 -13.93 14.61 -1.83
CA LEU A 82 -15.11 13.78 -2.04
C LEU A 82 -16.40 14.41 -1.51
N THR A 83 -16.29 15.14 -0.39
CA THR A 83 -17.45 15.56 0.43
C THR A 83 -17.72 17.06 0.41
N GLY A 84 -16.78 17.89 -0.02
CA GLY A 84 -16.84 19.34 0.06
C GLY A 84 -16.81 19.91 1.48
N SER A 85 -16.46 19.11 2.51
CA SER A 85 -16.54 19.51 3.92
C SER A 85 -15.56 20.63 4.25
N SER A 86 -16.08 21.79 4.66
CA SER A 86 -15.28 22.92 5.17
C SER A 86 -14.56 22.56 6.48
N ARG A 87 -15.16 21.72 7.34
CA ARG A 87 -14.53 21.25 8.60
C ARG A 87 -13.19 20.54 8.33
N TYR A 88 -13.14 19.65 7.36
CA TYR A 88 -11.92 18.92 7.03
C TYR A 88 -10.86 19.83 6.42
N LEU A 89 -11.28 20.76 5.56
CA LEU A 89 -10.37 21.76 5.01
C LEU A 89 -9.80 22.67 6.08
N THR A 90 -10.65 23.16 6.99
CA THR A 90 -10.20 24.03 8.11
C THR A 90 -9.24 23.31 9.03
N TYR A 91 -9.50 22.04 9.38
CA TYR A 91 -8.61 21.27 10.24
C TYR A 91 -7.24 21.03 9.58
N ALA A 92 -7.22 20.69 8.28
CA ALA A 92 -5.98 20.54 7.53
C ALA A 92 -5.22 21.86 7.37
N ARG A 93 -5.93 22.98 7.15
CA ARG A 93 -5.32 24.31 7.08
C ARG A 93 -4.70 24.69 8.42
N ASN A 94 -5.40 24.49 9.54
CA ASN A 94 -4.88 24.78 10.88
C ASN A 94 -3.59 24.01 11.17
N TRP A 95 -3.51 22.75 10.75
CA TRP A 95 -2.28 21.97 10.84
C TRP A 95 -1.14 22.59 10.03
N ALA A 96 -1.38 22.88 8.76
CA ALA A 96 -0.36 23.44 7.88
C ALA A 96 0.11 24.83 8.35
N GLU A 97 -0.81 25.70 8.81
CA GLU A 97 -0.49 27.03 9.38
C GLU A 97 0.29 26.92 10.68
N LYS A 98 -0.06 25.97 11.57
CA LYS A 98 0.69 25.71 12.81
C LYS A 98 2.18 25.48 12.54
N HIS A 99 2.50 24.86 11.40
CA HIS A 99 3.87 24.56 10.98
C HIS A 99 4.42 25.55 9.93
N ALA A 100 3.69 26.64 9.64
CA ALA A 100 4.03 27.61 8.60
C ALA A 100 4.40 26.95 7.26
N TYR A 101 3.75 25.83 6.92
CA TYR A 101 4.04 24.99 5.74
C TYR A 101 5.49 24.49 5.67
N GLY A 102 6.18 24.44 6.80
CA GLY A 102 7.57 23.97 6.90
C GLY A 102 7.69 22.44 6.86
N LEU A 103 8.90 21.97 6.57
CA LEU A 103 9.25 20.55 6.61
C LEU A 103 9.93 20.20 7.94
N SER A 104 9.71 19.00 8.46
CA SER A 104 10.30 18.53 9.72
C SER A 104 11.83 18.61 9.72
N GLY A 105 12.49 18.30 8.61
CA GLY A 105 13.94 18.41 8.44
C GLY A 105 14.42 19.75 7.88
N GLY A 106 13.56 20.75 7.72
CA GLY A 106 13.87 22.02 7.05
C GLY A 106 14.13 21.87 5.54
N VAL A 107 14.49 22.98 4.89
CA VAL A 107 14.62 23.04 3.42
C VAL A 107 15.90 22.41 2.87
N THR A 108 16.81 21.99 3.72
CA THR A 108 18.05 21.29 3.31
C THR A 108 17.91 19.76 3.42
N THR A 109 16.76 19.27 3.86
CA THR A 109 16.53 17.84 4.01
C THR A 109 16.56 17.12 2.66
N ARG A 110 17.16 15.92 2.68
CA ARG A 110 17.08 14.96 1.57
C ARG A 110 16.31 13.70 1.98
N HIS A 111 15.88 13.62 3.25
CA HIS A 111 15.19 12.46 3.79
C HIS A 111 13.73 12.44 3.32
N ALA A 112 13.31 11.33 2.71
CA ALA A 112 11.99 11.22 2.10
C ALA A 112 10.84 11.46 3.08
N ASP A 113 10.94 10.98 4.33
CA ASP A 113 9.91 11.18 5.36
C ASP A 113 9.59 12.65 5.59
N ASN A 114 10.60 13.51 5.55
CA ASN A 114 10.44 14.94 5.75
C ASN A 114 9.72 15.63 4.57
N HIS A 115 9.72 15.02 3.38
CA HIS A 115 8.99 15.51 2.21
C HIS A 115 7.50 15.15 2.23
N CYS A 116 7.08 14.22 3.08
CA CYS A 116 5.71 13.72 3.11
C CYS A 116 4.68 14.83 3.36
N ALA A 117 4.99 15.79 4.25
CA ALA A 117 4.13 16.94 4.51
C ALA A 117 3.82 17.78 3.26
N GLY A 118 4.79 17.86 2.33
CA GLY A 118 4.64 18.53 1.04
C GLY A 118 3.47 18.02 0.22
N GLN A 119 3.06 16.76 0.38
CA GLN A 119 1.89 16.22 -0.32
C GLN A 119 0.60 16.95 0.09
N ALA A 120 0.39 17.13 1.40
CA ALA A 120 -0.77 17.85 1.91
C ALA A 120 -0.69 19.36 1.62
N TYR A 121 0.51 19.95 1.64
CA TYR A 121 0.70 21.36 1.27
C TYR A 121 0.36 21.62 -0.20
N LEU A 122 0.77 20.73 -1.10
CA LEU A 122 0.35 20.75 -2.50
C LEU A 122 -1.17 20.59 -2.66
N ASP A 123 -1.80 19.70 -1.88
CA ASP A 123 -3.25 19.54 -1.87
C ASP A 123 -3.99 20.82 -1.42
N LEU A 124 -3.44 21.54 -0.43
CA LEU A 124 -3.98 22.83 0.01
C LEU A 124 -3.73 23.95 -0.99
N TYR A 125 -2.57 23.95 -1.67
CA TYR A 125 -2.27 24.91 -2.74
C TYR A 125 -3.24 24.77 -3.92
N GLU A 126 -3.54 23.56 -4.37
CA GLU A 126 -4.49 23.35 -5.49
C GLU A 126 -5.90 23.87 -5.18
N ARG A 127 -6.29 23.92 -3.91
CA ARG A 127 -7.60 24.45 -3.48
C ARG A 127 -7.59 25.97 -3.32
N GLU A 128 -6.49 26.49 -2.84
CA GLU A 128 -6.30 27.91 -2.50
C GLU A 128 -4.86 28.27 -2.83
N PRO A 129 -4.57 28.70 -4.07
CA PRO A 129 -3.21 29.01 -4.51
C PRO A 129 -2.59 30.19 -3.76
N GLU A 130 -1.56 29.89 -2.97
CA GLU A 130 -0.69 30.84 -2.27
C GLU A 130 0.72 30.27 -2.25
N GLU A 131 1.69 30.94 -2.86
CA GLU A 131 3.07 30.44 -3.04
C GLU A 131 3.73 30.04 -1.71
N ARG A 132 3.43 30.72 -0.61
CA ARG A 132 3.97 30.36 0.72
C ARG A 132 3.69 28.91 1.12
N LYS A 133 2.61 28.31 0.60
CA LYS A 133 2.26 26.90 0.87
C LYS A 133 3.25 25.92 0.25
N LEU A 134 3.96 26.34 -0.78
CA LEU A 134 4.93 25.52 -1.51
C LEU A 134 6.37 25.83 -1.18
N THR A 135 6.67 27.01 -0.61
CA THR A 135 8.05 27.52 -0.46
C THR A 135 9.00 26.48 0.13
N ALA A 136 8.64 25.82 1.22
CA ALA A 136 9.56 24.88 1.88
C ALA A 136 9.78 23.60 1.07
N ILE A 137 8.70 22.96 0.58
CA ILE A 137 8.81 21.73 -0.20
C ILE A 137 9.49 21.98 -1.55
N GLU A 138 9.14 23.07 -2.21
CA GLU A 138 9.76 23.44 -3.49
C GLU A 138 11.24 23.74 -3.31
N THR A 139 11.63 24.57 -2.33
CA THR A 139 13.04 24.85 -2.04
C THR A 139 13.82 23.56 -1.78
N SER A 140 13.29 22.66 -0.94
CA SER A 140 13.97 21.40 -0.63
C SER A 140 14.19 20.53 -1.87
N LEU A 141 13.15 20.33 -2.68
CA LEU A 141 13.25 19.50 -3.88
C LEU A 141 14.06 20.18 -4.99
N HIS A 142 13.95 21.51 -5.18
CA HIS A 142 14.75 22.26 -6.12
C HIS A 142 16.25 22.09 -5.84
N ARG A 143 16.65 22.18 -4.57
CA ARG A 143 18.04 21.94 -4.15
C ARG A 143 18.50 20.53 -4.56
N MET A 144 17.69 19.49 -4.31
CA MET A 144 18.02 18.13 -4.71
C MET A 144 18.12 17.93 -6.23
N VAL A 145 17.35 18.69 -7.00
CA VAL A 145 17.29 18.59 -8.47
C VAL A 145 18.40 19.37 -9.14
N HIS A 146 18.70 20.59 -8.66
CA HIS A 146 19.51 21.55 -9.39
C HIS A 146 20.80 22.00 -8.68
N GLU A 147 20.89 21.87 -7.33
CA GLU A 147 21.96 22.51 -6.55
C GLU A 147 22.81 21.51 -5.78
N ASP A 148 22.20 20.78 -4.83
CA ASP A 148 22.90 19.96 -3.85
C ASP A 148 23.05 18.53 -4.34
N GLN A 149 24.17 18.19 -4.93
CA GLN A 149 24.47 16.85 -5.43
C GLN A 149 23.32 16.31 -6.34
N PRO A 150 23.06 16.97 -7.48
CA PRO A 150 21.93 16.59 -8.34
C PRO A 150 22.03 15.17 -8.88
N ASP A 151 23.23 14.61 -9.01
CA ASP A 151 23.46 13.24 -9.47
C ASP A 151 23.29 12.18 -8.37
N LYS A 152 23.26 12.58 -7.08
CA LYS A 152 23.06 11.66 -5.96
C LYS A 152 21.66 11.05 -6.01
N ASN A 153 21.57 9.71 -5.97
CA ASN A 153 20.30 8.99 -6.12
C ASN A 153 20.03 7.93 -5.03
N ASP A 154 20.89 7.79 -4.03
CA ASP A 154 20.80 6.81 -2.95
C ASP A 154 20.14 7.35 -1.66
N ASP A 155 19.40 8.47 -1.76
CA ASP A 155 18.69 9.06 -0.62
C ASP A 155 17.51 8.19 -0.15
N TRP A 156 16.97 7.32 -1.01
CA TRP A 156 15.81 6.47 -0.73
C TRP A 156 16.22 5.00 -0.60
N TRP A 157 16.73 4.65 0.57
CA TRP A 157 17.29 3.33 0.87
C TRP A 157 16.27 2.32 1.46
N TRP A 158 14.97 2.69 1.49
CA TRP A 158 13.87 1.85 1.96
C TRP A 158 12.60 2.09 1.12
N ASP A 159 11.71 1.10 1.07
CA ASP A 159 10.56 1.12 0.17
C ASP A 159 9.49 2.15 0.56
N ASP A 160 9.35 2.49 1.86
CA ASP A 160 8.40 3.50 2.34
C ASP A 160 8.69 4.88 1.73
N ALA A 161 9.96 5.18 1.41
CA ALA A 161 10.38 6.44 0.80
C ALA A 161 9.61 6.78 -0.48
N LEU A 162 9.17 5.75 -1.21
CA LEU A 162 8.41 5.91 -2.44
C LEU A 162 7.04 6.57 -2.20
N HIS A 163 6.38 6.28 -1.06
CA HIS A 163 5.17 7.02 -0.68
C HIS A 163 5.46 8.44 -0.24
N MET A 164 6.53 8.60 0.53
CA MET A 164 6.84 9.86 1.19
C MET A 164 7.21 10.96 0.19
N ALA A 165 8.02 10.63 -0.82
CA ALA A 165 8.65 11.65 -1.66
C ALA A 165 8.30 11.59 -3.16
N MET A 166 7.96 10.43 -3.76
CA MET A 166 7.60 10.39 -5.18
C MET A 166 6.50 11.39 -5.57
N PRO A 167 5.38 11.50 -4.81
CA PRO A 167 4.28 12.39 -5.20
C PRO A 167 4.65 13.87 -5.23
N PRO A 168 5.40 14.45 -4.28
CA PRO A 168 5.85 15.84 -4.37
C PRO A 168 6.73 16.14 -5.61
N PHE A 169 7.68 15.26 -5.95
CA PHE A 169 8.48 15.41 -7.16
C PHE A 169 7.61 15.40 -8.42
N ALA A 170 6.68 14.45 -8.52
CA ALA A 170 5.78 14.33 -9.67
C ALA A 170 4.92 15.59 -9.86
N ARG A 171 4.35 16.11 -8.75
CA ARG A 171 3.44 17.25 -8.76
C ARG A 171 4.16 18.57 -9.03
N LEU A 172 5.35 18.80 -8.42
CA LEU A 172 6.12 20.02 -8.67
C LEU A 172 6.64 20.06 -10.10
N GLY A 173 7.12 18.94 -10.65
CA GLY A 173 7.50 18.85 -12.05
C GLY A 173 6.36 19.24 -13.01
N ALA A 174 5.13 18.79 -12.70
CA ALA A 174 3.95 19.17 -13.48
C ALA A 174 3.56 20.65 -13.26
N LEU A 175 3.57 21.12 -12.02
CA LEU A 175 3.16 22.47 -11.65
C LEU A 175 4.10 23.55 -12.23
N ARG A 176 5.41 23.27 -12.23
CA ARG A 176 6.45 24.20 -12.73
C ARG A 176 6.84 23.93 -14.19
N ALA A 177 6.24 22.91 -14.82
CA ALA A 177 6.60 22.45 -16.17
C ALA A 177 8.11 22.18 -16.32
N ASP A 178 8.72 21.61 -15.26
CA ASP A 178 10.15 21.30 -15.20
C ASP A 178 10.37 19.77 -15.18
N PRO A 179 10.79 19.17 -16.30
CA PRO A 179 11.01 17.72 -16.39
C PRO A 179 12.20 17.23 -15.56
N ALA A 180 13.08 18.09 -15.06
CA ALA A 180 14.20 17.70 -14.23
C ALA A 180 13.73 17.06 -12.90
N TYR A 181 12.58 17.50 -12.37
CA TYR A 181 11.94 16.85 -11.20
C TYR A 181 11.57 15.40 -11.50
N TRP A 182 11.06 15.10 -12.71
CA TRP A 182 10.68 13.73 -13.09
C TRP A 182 11.90 12.85 -13.33
N GLN A 183 12.97 13.42 -13.89
CA GLN A 183 14.26 12.73 -14.08
C GLN A 183 14.88 12.38 -12.73
N LYS A 184 14.88 13.33 -11.79
CA LYS A 184 15.35 13.09 -10.42
C LYS A 184 14.52 12.05 -9.70
N LEU A 185 13.19 12.15 -9.78
CA LEU A 185 12.27 11.14 -9.26
C LEU A 185 12.62 9.74 -9.79
N TYR A 186 12.80 9.61 -11.11
CA TYR A 186 13.10 8.32 -11.71
C TYR A 186 14.48 7.80 -11.30
N SER A 187 15.45 8.65 -11.13
CA SER A 187 16.81 8.29 -10.66
C SER A 187 16.76 7.72 -9.24
N LEU A 188 16.08 8.41 -8.30
CA LEU A 188 15.89 7.96 -6.91
C LEU A 188 15.09 6.66 -6.84
N TYR A 189 13.95 6.59 -7.52
CA TYR A 189 13.13 5.39 -7.65
C TYR A 189 13.91 4.22 -8.24
N GLY A 190 14.70 4.49 -9.29
CA GLY A 190 15.52 3.49 -9.96
C GLY A 190 16.58 2.89 -9.04
N HIS A 191 17.20 3.70 -8.18
CA HIS A 191 18.14 3.23 -7.17
C HIS A 191 17.43 2.29 -6.18
N THR A 192 16.36 2.75 -5.54
CA THR A 192 15.57 1.93 -4.59
C THR A 192 15.14 0.60 -5.21
N LYS A 193 14.63 0.66 -6.42
CA LYS A 193 14.09 -0.52 -7.12
C LYS A 193 15.15 -1.53 -7.53
N ARG A 194 16.31 -1.05 -8.05
CA ARG A 194 17.26 -1.88 -8.82
C ARG A 194 18.69 -1.89 -8.31
N ALA A 195 19.05 -1.04 -7.34
CA ALA A 195 20.44 -0.88 -6.90
C ALA A 195 20.63 -0.92 -5.38
N GLU A 196 19.63 -0.53 -4.59
CA GLU A 196 19.76 -0.53 -3.13
C GLU A 196 20.13 -1.92 -2.61
N GLY A 197 21.16 -1.98 -1.76
CA GLY A 197 21.69 -3.22 -1.22
C GLY A 197 22.33 -4.15 -2.25
N GLY A 198 22.62 -3.67 -3.47
CA GLY A 198 23.17 -4.40 -4.61
C GLY A 198 22.14 -4.78 -5.65
N PRO A 199 21.11 -5.64 -5.35
CA PRO A 199 20.13 -6.06 -6.35
C PRO A 199 18.92 -5.13 -6.46
N GLY A 200 18.76 -4.18 -5.52
CA GLY A 200 17.55 -3.39 -5.37
C GLY A 200 16.49 -4.07 -4.49
N LEU A 201 15.50 -3.31 -4.07
CA LEU A 201 14.48 -3.80 -3.14
C LEU A 201 13.30 -4.49 -3.84
N TYR A 202 13.18 -4.40 -5.16
CA TYR A 202 12.09 -4.99 -5.92
C TYR A 202 12.39 -6.42 -6.36
N ASP A 203 11.59 -7.37 -5.93
CA ASP A 203 11.62 -8.73 -6.48
C ASP A 203 10.72 -8.83 -7.72
N ALA A 204 11.34 -8.87 -8.88
CA ALA A 204 10.64 -8.98 -10.16
C ALA A 204 9.89 -10.31 -10.34
N THR A 205 10.24 -11.37 -9.58
CA THR A 205 9.60 -12.68 -9.64
C THR A 205 8.25 -12.64 -8.95
N SER A 206 8.19 -12.12 -7.74
CA SER A 206 6.93 -12.00 -6.95
C SER A 206 6.14 -10.74 -7.26
N GLY A 207 6.79 -9.67 -7.75
CA GLY A 207 6.19 -8.35 -7.90
C GLY A 207 6.07 -7.56 -6.59
N LEU A 208 6.73 -8.02 -5.54
CA LEU A 208 6.72 -7.45 -4.19
C LEU A 208 8.05 -6.76 -3.87
N TRP A 209 8.09 -6.07 -2.74
CA TRP A 209 9.24 -5.28 -2.31
C TRP A 209 9.74 -5.74 -0.94
N TYR A 210 11.05 -5.81 -0.78
CA TYR A 210 11.70 -5.87 0.52
C TYR A 210 11.75 -4.47 1.11
N ARG A 211 11.52 -4.35 2.42
CA ARG A 211 11.46 -3.03 3.08
C ARG A 211 12.77 -2.26 2.94
N ASP A 212 13.90 -2.93 3.13
CA ASP A 212 15.26 -2.40 2.96
C ASP A 212 16.26 -3.56 2.80
N LYS A 213 17.54 -3.23 2.63
CA LYS A 213 18.61 -4.21 2.38
C LYS A 213 18.76 -5.30 3.44
N ARG A 214 18.26 -5.10 4.67
CA ARG A 214 18.30 -6.11 5.73
C ARG A 214 17.46 -7.34 5.41
N PHE A 215 16.44 -7.17 4.58
CA PHE A 215 15.45 -8.19 4.22
C PHE A 215 15.68 -8.84 2.85
N LEU A 216 16.75 -8.43 2.14
CA LEU A 216 17.14 -9.05 0.88
C LEU A 216 17.49 -10.53 1.06
N PRO A 217 17.46 -11.37 0.00
CA PRO A 217 17.84 -12.77 0.08
C PRO A 217 19.21 -12.98 0.78
N GLY A 218 19.22 -13.84 1.80
CA GLY A 218 20.38 -14.04 2.68
C GLY A 218 20.41 -13.15 3.92
N GLY A 219 19.48 -12.21 4.06
CA GLY A 219 19.30 -11.37 5.24
C GLY A 219 18.29 -11.92 6.25
N ILE A 220 17.48 -11.03 6.84
CA ILE A 220 16.47 -11.38 7.85
C ILE A 220 15.38 -12.26 7.24
N VAL A 221 15.06 -13.35 7.94
CA VAL A 221 13.97 -14.28 7.60
C VAL A 221 12.98 -14.39 8.75
N SER A 222 11.77 -14.84 8.44
CA SER A 222 10.74 -15.16 9.44
C SER A 222 11.16 -16.36 10.32
N PRO A 223 10.47 -16.62 11.44
CA PRO A 223 10.74 -17.79 12.28
C PRO A 223 10.66 -19.13 11.55
N SER A 224 9.92 -19.21 10.44
CA SER A 224 9.86 -20.41 9.60
C SER A 224 10.94 -20.48 8.52
N GLY A 225 11.88 -19.53 8.47
CA GLY A 225 12.96 -19.44 7.49
C GLY A 225 12.55 -18.90 6.14
N ARG A 226 11.36 -18.27 6.02
CA ARG A 226 10.89 -17.63 4.78
C ARG A 226 11.39 -16.19 4.66
N PRO A 227 11.51 -15.65 3.45
CA PRO A 227 11.72 -14.21 3.28
C PRO A 227 10.65 -13.40 4.03
N VAL A 228 11.03 -12.25 4.57
CA VAL A 228 10.09 -11.30 5.19
C VAL A 228 9.67 -10.27 4.16
N VAL A 229 8.38 -10.19 3.91
CA VAL A 229 7.77 -9.22 2.97
C VAL A 229 6.68 -8.45 3.70
N TRP A 230 7.02 -7.28 4.20
CA TRP A 230 6.15 -6.49 5.05
C TRP A 230 4.99 -5.86 4.28
N SER A 231 3.75 -6.12 4.73
CA SER A 231 2.55 -5.63 4.07
C SER A 231 2.49 -4.11 4.02
N ARG A 232 2.80 -3.42 5.12
CA ARG A 232 2.79 -1.94 5.15
C ARG A 232 3.85 -1.33 4.24
N GLY A 233 5.08 -1.89 4.17
CA GLY A 233 6.10 -1.45 3.22
C GLY A 233 5.58 -1.50 1.79
N ASN A 234 5.08 -2.65 1.36
CA ASN A 234 4.44 -2.83 0.05
C ASN A 234 3.20 -1.93 -0.13
N GLY A 235 2.46 -1.67 0.95
CA GLY A 235 1.35 -0.72 0.96
C GLY A 235 1.79 0.71 0.66
N TRP A 236 2.88 1.16 1.27
CA TRP A 236 3.48 2.46 0.95
C TRP A 236 3.85 2.56 -0.52
N VAL A 237 4.49 1.54 -1.07
CA VAL A 237 4.82 1.49 -2.51
C VAL A 237 3.57 1.65 -3.36
N ALA A 238 2.48 0.92 -3.06
CA ALA A 238 1.21 1.05 -3.79
C ALA A 238 0.67 2.47 -3.72
N GLY A 239 0.62 3.07 -2.52
CA GLY A 239 0.13 4.43 -2.30
C GLY A 239 0.96 5.50 -3.02
N GLY A 240 2.28 5.38 -2.99
CA GLY A 240 3.21 6.25 -3.71
C GLY A 240 3.00 6.23 -5.21
N HIS A 241 2.89 5.02 -5.78
CA HIS A 241 2.62 4.85 -7.22
C HIS A 241 1.27 5.45 -7.64
N VAL A 242 0.20 5.22 -6.87
CA VAL A 242 -1.11 5.81 -7.18
C VAL A 242 -1.05 7.33 -7.22
N LYS A 243 -0.46 7.96 -6.20
CA LYS A 243 -0.38 9.43 -6.12
C LYS A 243 0.52 10.00 -7.22
N THR A 244 1.62 9.33 -7.54
CA THR A 244 2.53 9.71 -8.62
C THR A 244 1.86 9.60 -9.99
N LEU A 245 1.19 8.48 -10.28
CA LEU A 245 0.49 8.27 -11.55
C LEU A 245 -0.69 9.24 -11.76
N LYS A 246 -1.29 9.75 -10.68
CA LYS A 246 -2.31 10.80 -10.77
C LYS A 246 -1.74 12.18 -11.13
N ALA A 247 -0.46 12.39 -10.85
CA ALA A 247 0.21 13.67 -11.06
C ALA A 247 0.99 13.75 -12.38
N LEU A 248 1.54 12.62 -12.84
CA LEU A 248 2.35 12.58 -14.04
C LEU A 248 1.51 12.72 -15.31
N PRO A 249 1.99 13.49 -16.32
CA PRO A 249 1.41 13.46 -17.66
C PRO A 249 1.51 12.05 -18.27
N ALA A 250 0.51 11.66 -19.04
CA ALA A 250 0.52 10.35 -19.72
C ALA A 250 1.70 10.19 -20.71
N THR A 251 2.28 11.29 -21.15
CA THR A 251 3.42 11.36 -22.09
C THR A 251 4.78 11.35 -21.40
N GLU A 252 4.82 11.38 -20.05
CA GLU A 252 6.08 11.28 -19.32
C GLU A 252 6.71 9.89 -19.55
N ALA A 253 8.01 9.87 -19.85
CA ALA A 253 8.72 8.70 -20.39
C ALA A 253 8.66 7.45 -19.48
N HIS A 254 8.64 7.65 -18.16
CA HIS A 254 8.71 6.55 -17.17
C HIS A 254 7.33 6.12 -16.63
N THR A 255 6.26 6.79 -17.04
CA THR A 255 4.88 6.48 -16.60
C THR A 255 4.49 5.03 -16.85
N ALA A 256 4.97 4.45 -17.96
CA ALA A 256 4.70 3.05 -18.29
C ALA A 256 5.32 2.08 -17.26
N GLU A 257 6.52 2.36 -16.77
CA GLU A 257 7.17 1.54 -15.74
C GLU A 257 6.44 1.64 -14.39
N TYR A 258 6.04 2.84 -13.97
CA TYR A 258 5.25 3.01 -12.73
C TYR A 258 3.92 2.27 -12.80
N ARG A 259 3.25 2.28 -13.96
CA ARG A 259 2.02 1.51 -14.20
C ARG A 259 2.26 0.00 -14.12
N ASP A 260 3.31 -0.52 -14.76
CA ASP A 260 3.67 -1.94 -14.71
C ASP A 260 3.98 -2.38 -13.28
N THR A 261 4.78 -1.60 -12.55
CA THR A 261 5.13 -1.89 -11.15
C THR A 261 3.89 -1.97 -10.26
N LEU A 262 2.99 -0.98 -10.33
CA LEU A 262 1.74 -1.01 -9.59
C LEU A 262 0.86 -2.19 -9.99
N THR A 263 0.77 -2.49 -11.29
CA THR A 263 -0.02 -3.61 -11.82
C THR A 263 0.47 -4.94 -11.26
N ARG A 264 1.78 -5.18 -11.27
CA ARG A 264 2.40 -6.39 -10.70
C ARG A 264 2.16 -6.52 -9.22
N LEU A 265 2.37 -5.43 -8.47
CA LEU A 265 2.11 -5.38 -7.03
C LEU A 265 0.65 -5.71 -6.70
N VAL A 266 -0.31 -5.08 -7.38
CA VAL A 266 -1.75 -5.32 -7.14
C VAL A 266 -2.13 -6.77 -7.45
N ARG A 267 -1.56 -7.36 -8.51
CA ARG A 267 -1.78 -8.79 -8.85
C ARG A 267 -1.18 -9.70 -7.79
N ALA A 268 0.03 -9.43 -7.34
CA ALA A 268 0.71 -10.21 -6.32
C ALA A 268 -0.08 -10.24 -5.00
N VAL A 269 -0.46 -9.07 -4.49
CA VAL A 269 -1.20 -8.99 -3.22
C VAL A 269 -2.60 -9.59 -3.33
N ALA A 270 -3.27 -9.53 -4.48
CA ALA A 270 -4.56 -10.18 -4.68
C ALA A 270 -4.48 -11.70 -4.45
N GLY A 271 -3.35 -12.34 -4.78
CA GLY A 271 -3.12 -13.78 -4.60
C GLY A 271 -2.95 -14.21 -3.14
N VAL A 272 -2.63 -13.29 -2.23
CA VAL A 272 -2.36 -13.58 -0.80
C VAL A 272 -3.34 -12.88 0.14
N GLN A 273 -4.47 -12.37 -0.40
CA GLN A 273 -5.53 -11.81 0.42
C GLN A 273 -6.18 -12.89 1.28
N ARG A 274 -6.39 -12.60 2.56
CA ARG A 274 -7.10 -13.48 3.51
C ARG A 274 -8.61 -13.53 3.21
N ALA A 275 -9.27 -14.58 3.68
CA ALA A 275 -10.72 -14.76 3.51
C ALA A 275 -11.55 -13.63 4.17
N ASP A 276 -11.04 -13.04 5.27
CA ASP A 276 -11.65 -11.92 5.99
C ASP A 276 -11.44 -10.56 5.30
N GLY A 277 -10.72 -10.53 4.18
CA GLY A 277 -10.45 -9.34 3.39
C GLY A 277 -9.17 -8.60 3.75
N PHE A 278 -8.53 -8.93 4.86
CA PHE A 278 -7.25 -8.33 5.26
C PHE A 278 -6.06 -9.00 4.57
N TRP A 279 -4.89 -8.44 4.81
CA TRP A 279 -3.59 -9.07 4.58
C TRP A 279 -2.86 -9.24 5.91
N ASN A 280 -2.06 -10.30 6.01
CA ASN A 280 -1.18 -10.47 7.15
C ASN A 280 -0.09 -9.39 7.16
N VAL A 281 0.51 -9.15 8.32
CA VAL A 281 1.66 -8.24 8.47
C VAL A 281 2.83 -8.70 7.60
N ASP A 282 3.11 -10.02 7.55
CA ASP A 282 4.07 -10.62 6.62
C ASP A 282 3.32 -11.34 5.49
N LEU A 283 3.51 -10.88 4.25
CA LEU A 283 2.84 -11.43 3.07
C LEU A 283 3.40 -12.79 2.65
N ALA A 284 4.67 -13.06 2.93
CA ALA A 284 5.35 -14.28 2.51
C ALA A 284 5.21 -15.41 3.51
N ASP A 285 4.91 -15.11 4.78
CA ASP A 285 4.73 -16.09 5.83
C ASP A 285 3.43 -15.88 6.62
N PRO A 286 2.33 -16.55 6.23
CA PRO A 286 1.04 -16.42 6.94
C PRO A 286 1.05 -16.84 8.40
N ALA A 287 2.05 -17.62 8.85
CA ALA A 287 2.21 -18.02 10.25
C ALA A 287 2.99 -16.98 11.06
N HIS A 288 3.71 -16.07 10.39
CA HIS A 288 4.44 -15.00 11.03
C HIS A 288 3.52 -13.80 11.25
N LEU A 289 3.23 -13.50 12.51
CA LEU A 289 2.35 -12.39 12.93
C LEU A 289 0.97 -12.42 12.24
N PRO A 290 0.22 -13.52 12.40
CA PRO A 290 -1.11 -13.66 11.78
C PRO A 290 -2.11 -12.70 12.42
N GLY A 291 -3.09 -12.27 11.65
CA GLY A 291 -4.18 -11.44 12.14
C GLY A 291 -4.48 -10.26 11.21
N PRO A 292 -5.54 -9.50 11.50
CA PRO A 292 -5.88 -8.32 10.73
C PRO A 292 -4.85 -7.20 10.97
N GLU A 293 -4.48 -6.50 9.91
CA GLU A 293 -3.66 -5.30 9.97
C GLU A 293 -4.24 -4.24 9.01
N THR A 294 -4.58 -3.08 9.55
CA THR A 294 -5.38 -2.07 8.86
C THR A 294 -4.57 -1.24 7.87
N SER A 295 -3.33 -0.87 8.19
CA SER A 295 -2.57 0.09 7.38
C SER A 295 -2.17 -0.48 6.01
N GLY A 296 -1.53 -1.65 5.98
CA GLY A 296 -1.18 -2.36 4.74
C GLY A 296 -2.44 -2.72 3.93
N THR A 297 -3.48 -3.23 4.62
CA THR A 297 -4.77 -3.54 3.98
C THR A 297 -5.39 -2.32 3.31
N SER A 298 -5.37 -1.15 3.95
CA SER A 298 -5.90 0.09 3.39
C SER A 298 -5.13 0.55 2.16
N PHE A 299 -3.81 0.49 2.18
CA PHE A 299 -3.01 0.86 1.01
C PHE A 299 -3.18 -0.12 -0.15
N PHE A 300 -3.30 -1.42 0.11
CA PHE A 300 -3.60 -2.39 -0.95
C PHE A 300 -4.99 -2.17 -1.54
N LEU A 301 -5.98 -1.84 -0.72
CA LEU A 301 -7.29 -1.40 -1.20
C LEU A 301 -7.18 -0.14 -2.08
N TYR A 302 -6.41 0.87 -1.64
CA TYR A 302 -6.18 2.10 -2.41
C TYR A 302 -5.57 1.80 -3.78
N GLY A 303 -4.48 1.02 -3.80
CA GLY A 303 -3.81 0.60 -5.04
C GLY A 303 -4.71 -0.20 -5.96
N THR A 304 -5.46 -1.16 -5.40
CA THR A 304 -6.39 -2.02 -6.17
C THR A 304 -7.56 -1.21 -6.75
N ALA A 305 -8.17 -0.32 -5.96
CA ALA A 305 -9.27 0.53 -6.42
C ALA A 305 -8.83 1.44 -7.57
N TYR A 306 -7.66 2.07 -7.44
CA TYR A 306 -7.09 2.89 -8.51
C TYR A 306 -6.78 2.05 -9.76
N ALA A 307 -6.13 0.89 -9.60
CA ALA A 307 -5.76 0.03 -10.72
C ALA A 307 -6.99 -0.45 -11.50
N VAL A 308 -8.10 -0.74 -10.80
CA VAL A 308 -9.39 -1.06 -11.43
C VAL A 308 -9.97 0.16 -12.17
N ALA A 309 -9.95 1.35 -11.55
CA ALA A 309 -10.46 2.57 -12.15
C ALA A 309 -9.67 2.98 -13.40
N ALA A 310 -8.35 2.81 -13.36
CA ALA A 310 -7.43 3.16 -14.45
C ALA A 310 -7.33 2.07 -15.54
N GLY A 311 -8.03 0.94 -15.40
CA GLY A 311 -7.98 -0.17 -16.37
C GLY A 311 -6.64 -0.91 -16.42
N LEU A 312 -5.84 -0.85 -15.33
CA LEU A 312 -4.55 -1.53 -15.24
C LEU A 312 -4.69 -3.03 -14.95
N VAL A 313 -5.81 -3.43 -14.36
CA VAL A 313 -6.12 -4.81 -14.00
C VAL A 313 -7.56 -5.16 -14.38
N ASP A 314 -7.84 -6.44 -14.54
CA ASP A 314 -9.19 -6.92 -14.83
C ASP A 314 -10.14 -6.59 -13.67
N ARG A 315 -11.18 -5.81 -13.98
CA ARG A 315 -12.22 -5.38 -13.03
C ARG A 315 -12.96 -6.56 -12.42
N SER A 316 -13.25 -7.59 -13.21
CA SER A 316 -14.01 -8.77 -12.73
C SER A 316 -13.26 -9.57 -11.68
N VAL A 317 -11.92 -9.53 -11.71
CA VAL A 317 -11.03 -10.20 -10.77
C VAL A 317 -10.74 -9.31 -9.54
N HIS A 318 -10.42 -8.04 -9.75
CA HIS A 318 -9.84 -7.20 -8.70
C HIS A 318 -10.88 -6.34 -7.94
N LEU A 319 -12.04 -6.04 -8.55
CA LEU A 319 -13.11 -5.36 -7.81
C LEU A 319 -13.64 -6.20 -6.62
N PRO A 320 -13.83 -7.53 -6.74
CA PRO A 320 -14.13 -8.37 -5.58
C PRO A 320 -13.06 -8.37 -4.49
N VAL A 321 -11.75 -8.26 -4.85
CA VAL A 321 -10.65 -8.10 -3.88
C VAL A 321 -10.81 -6.80 -3.10
N ALA A 322 -11.03 -5.69 -3.81
CA ALA A 322 -11.25 -4.39 -3.17
C ALA A 322 -12.51 -4.37 -2.29
N ALA A 323 -13.60 -4.98 -2.74
CA ALA A 323 -14.85 -5.06 -1.98
C ALA A 323 -14.69 -5.90 -0.70
N ARG A 324 -13.97 -7.04 -0.75
CA ARG A 324 -13.65 -7.83 0.45
C ARG A 324 -12.81 -7.04 1.44
N ALA A 325 -11.77 -6.35 0.96
CA ALA A 325 -10.91 -5.53 1.83
C ALA A 325 -11.73 -4.44 2.55
N TRP A 326 -12.55 -3.70 1.83
CA TRP A 326 -13.41 -2.68 2.43
C TRP A 326 -14.39 -3.26 3.46
N ASN A 327 -15.09 -4.33 3.10
CA ASN A 327 -16.08 -4.96 3.99
C ASN A 327 -15.40 -5.53 5.24
N GLY A 328 -14.23 -6.14 5.10
CA GLY A 328 -13.41 -6.64 6.21
C GLY A 328 -12.97 -5.51 7.14
N LEU A 329 -12.42 -4.43 6.60
CA LEU A 329 -12.02 -3.25 7.37
C LEU A 329 -13.20 -2.66 8.16
N VAL A 330 -14.35 -2.48 7.51
CA VAL A 330 -15.53 -1.90 8.16
C VAL A 330 -16.11 -2.81 9.23
N ALA A 331 -16.16 -4.12 8.97
CA ALA A 331 -16.74 -5.08 9.91
C ALA A 331 -15.84 -5.35 11.14
N THR A 332 -14.51 -5.25 10.96
CA THR A 332 -13.54 -5.71 11.97
C THR A 332 -12.77 -4.55 12.62
N ALA A 333 -12.34 -3.56 11.84
CA ALA A 333 -11.45 -2.50 12.34
C ALA A 333 -12.17 -1.20 12.71
N VAL A 334 -13.30 -0.88 12.07
CA VAL A 334 -14.05 0.34 12.40
C VAL A 334 -14.98 0.07 13.58
N HIS A 335 -14.72 0.74 14.69
CA HIS A 335 -15.56 0.67 15.89
C HIS A 335 -16.91 1.40 15.69
N PRO A 336 -17.91 1.13 16.55
CA PRO A 336 -19.21 1.80 16.48
C PRO A 336 -19.13 3.34 16.58
N ASP A 337 -18.19 3.87 17.36
CA ASP A 337 -17.93 5.31 17.52
C ASP A 337 -17.10 5.93 16.41
N GLY A 338 -16.54 5.11 15.50
CA GLY A 338 -15.67 5.54 14.41
C GLY A 338 -14.18 5.41 14.69
N PHE A 339 -13.75 4.96 15.87
CA PHE A 339 -12.34 4.63 16.09
C PHE A 339 -11.89 3.57 15.09
N LEU A 340 -10.69 3.70 14.54
CA LEU A 340 -10.12 2.74 13.59
C LEU A 340 -9.03 1.91 14.29
N GLY A 341 -9.33 0.64 14.52
CA GLY A 341 -8.45 -0.29 15.20
C GLY A 341 -7.55 -1.10 14.26
N TYR A 342 -6.81 -2.04 14.86
CA TYR A 342 -5.90 -2.95 14.16
C TYR A 342 -4.85 -2.26 13.29
N VAL A 343 -4.44 -1.05 13.62
CA VAL A 343 -3.31 -0.36 12.97
C VAL A 343 -2.03 -0.76 13.66
N GLN A 344 -1.10 -1.38 12.96
CA GLN A 344 0.25 -1.60 13.48
C GLN A 344 0.93 -0.24 13.68
N GLY A 345 1.42 0.04 14.89
CA GLY A 345 2.11 1.29 15.23
C GLY A 345 3.39 1.51 14.42
N VAL A 346 4.02 2.66 14.63
CA VAL A 346 5.27 3.05 13.94
C VAL A 346 6.35 1.97 14.13
N GLY A 347 7.08 1.70 13.05
CA GLY A 347 8.17 0.73 13.04
C GLY A 347 8.78 0.57 11.66
N ASP A 348 9.82 -0.26 11.59
CA ASP A 348 10.64 -0.50 10.40
C ASP A 348 10.64 -1.97 9.94
N ARG A 349 9.77 -2.80 10.52
CA ARG A 349 9.65 -4.24 10.23
C ARG A 349 8.36 -4.83 10.80
N PRO A 350 7.98 -6.06 10.37
CA PRO A 350 6.77 -6.74 10.83
C PRO A 350 6.64 -6.88 12.34
N GLU A 351 7.74 -7.11 13.06
CA GLU A 351 7.75 -7.30 14.51
C GLU A 351 7.58 -6.00 15.30
N SER A 352 7.71 -4.84 14.65
CA SER A 352 7.54 -3.54 15.32
C SER A 352 6.12 -3.35 15.82
N SER A 353 5.96 -2.77 17.01
CA SER A 353 4.66 -2.40 17.58
C SER A 353 3.64 -3.55 17.62
N GLN A 354 4.11 -4.73 17.96
CA GLN A 354 3.25 -5.90 18.20
C GLN A 354 2.87 -6.03 19.70
N PRO A 355 1.73 -6.63 20.02
CA PRO A 355 0.71 -7.16 19.11
C PRO A 355 -0.18 -6.06 18.51
N VAL A 356 -0.65 -6.28 17.28
CA VAL A 356 -1.69 -5.45 16.65
C VAL A 356 -3.06 -5.90 17.18
N THR A 357 -3.81 -4.98 17.79
CA THR A 357 -5.06 -5.28 18.48
C THR A 357 -6.20 -4.37 17.99
N TYR A 358 -7.43 -4.71 18.38
CA TYR A 358 -8.62 -3.89 18.13
C TYR A 358 -8.46 -2.45 18.62
N GLY A 359 -7.72 -2.22 19.73
CA GLY A 359 -7.43 -0.91 20.28
C GLY A 359 -6.17 -0.21 19.72
N SER A 360 -5.43 -0.84 18.80
CA SER A 360 -4.22 -0.23 18.21
C SER A 360 -4.58 0.70 17.07
N THR A 361 -4.17 1.98 17.14
CA THR A 361 -4.40 2.96 16.08
C THR A 361 -3.18 3.85 15.85
N ALA A 362 -3.14 4.52 14.69
CA ALA A 362 -2.15 5.54 14.35
C ALA A 362 -2.69 6.44 13.23
N ASP A 363 -2.24 7.68 13.20
CA ASP A 363 -2.62 8.73 12.25
C ASP A 363 -2.47 8.30 10.80
N PHE A 364 -1.31 7.75 10.40
CA PHE A 364 -1.06 7.26 9.04
C PHE A 364 -2.00 6.12 8.63
N GLY A 365 -2.42 5.27 9.58
CA GLY A 365 -3.38 4.20 9.33
C GLY A 365 -4.78 4.75 9.01
N VAL A 366 -5.20 5.77 9.78
CA VAL A 366 -6.44 6.52 9.48
C VAL A 366 -6.33 7.20 8.12
N GLY A 367 -5.20 7.86 7.82
CA GLY A 367 -4.93 8.48 6.53
C GLY A 367 -5.04 7.51 5.36
N ALA A 368 -4.42 6.32 5.48
CA ALA A 368 -4.49 5.26 4.49
C ALA A 368 -5.93 4.77 4.26
N PHE A 369 -6.71 4.58 5.34
CA PHE A 369 -8.11 4.19 5.26
C PHE A 369 -8.96 5.24 4.53
N LEU A 370 -8.75 6.53 4.82
CA LEU A 370 -9.45 7.62 4.14
C LEU A 370 -9.09 7.71 2.65
N LEU A 371 -7.81 7.55 2.28
CA LEU A 371 -7.36 7.46 0.88
C LEU A 371 -8.05 6.30 0.16
N ALA A 372 -8.03 5.12 0.78
CA ALA A 372 -8.58 3.88 0.21
C ALA A 372 -10.09 3.99 -0.04
N GLY A 373 -10.84 4.40 0.98
CA GLY A 373 -12.28 4.52 0.88
C GLY A 373 -12.71 5.63 -0.10
N THR A 374 -11.95 6.73 -0.18
CA THR A 374 -12.20 7.81 -1.15
C THR A 374 -12.01 7.32 -2.58
N GLU A 375 -10.97 6.53 -2.85
CA GLU A 375 -10.74 5.95 -4.17
C GLU A 375 -11.80 4.90 -4.52
N LEU A 376 -12.15 4.06 -3.56
CA LEU A 376 -13.21 3.05 -3.73
C LEU A 376 -14.57 3.69 -4.03
N ALA A 377 -14.90 4.80 -3.36
CA ALA A 377 -16.16 5.53 -3.57
C ALA A 377 -16.32 6.06 -5.00
N ARG A 378 -15.22 6.22 -5.75
CA ARG A 378 -15.25 6.60 -7.18
C ARG A 378 -15.69 5.44 -8.08
N LEU A 379 -15.52 4.20 -7.64
CA LEU A 379 -15.95 2.99 -8.36
C LEU A 379 -17.39 2.61 -8.03
N ALA A 380 -17.91 3.06 -6.88
CA ALA A 380 -19.26 2.79 -6.42
C ALA A 380 -20.28 3.72 -7.10
N ARG A 381 -21.49 3.16 -7.32
CA ARG A 381 -22.65 3.90 -7.86
C ARG A 381 -23.45 4.56 -6.75
#